data_e4ba4c7845b93fdbf0e41cfc954a511e
#
_entry.id   e4ba4c7845b93fdbf0e41cfc954a511e
#
_cell.length_a   1.000
_cell.length_b   1.000
_cell.length_c   1.000
_cell.angle_alpha   90.00
_cell.angle_beta   90.00
_cell.angle_gamma   90.00
#
_symmetry.space_group_name_H-M   'P 1'
#
loop_
_entity.id
_entity.type
_entity.pdbx_description
1 polymer ?
#
loop_
_entity_poly.entity_id
_entity_poly.type
_entity_poly.pdbx_seq_one_letter_code
_entity_poly.pdbx_strand_id
1 'polypeptide(L)'
;MENNQKTNLVLIKDLGMQFATEKSKRKVRYGLFKCFCNKEFKAQISTIKNEHTKSCGCLKENNIFRKHRLFGTWYMMIHRCNNPKNKAYSNYGERGIKVCDRWLDVKNFIEDMYSTFQDGMTLDRKNNNKGYNKDNCRWVTRQVQTQNTRLLRNTNKSGYRGVSWNKQKSKWISVVYNLKRVYLGSFSNAIDGALAYDKYIIENNLEHTLNFKKEL
;
A
#
# COMPACT_ATOMS: atom_id res chain seq x y z
N MET A 1 -27.84 6.65 -7.33
CA MET A 1 -26.79 6.94 -8.32
C MET A 1 -25.95 5.66 -8.46
N GLU A 2 -26.17 4.93 -9.57
CA GLU A 2 -25.46 3.67 -9.81
C GLU A 2 -23.98 3.94 -10.05
N ASN A 3 -23.15 3.52 -9.12
CA ASN A 3 -21.70 3.48 -9.27
C ASN A 3 -21.34 2.41 -10.30
N ASN A 4 -21.01 2.85 -11.51
CA ASN A 4 -20.57 1.97 -12.58
C ASN A 4 -19.20 1.37 -12.21
N GLN A 5 -19.21 0.11 -11.77
CA GLN A 5 -18.16 -0.54 -10.99
C GLN A 5 -16.96 -1.07 -11.81
N LYS A 6 -16.84 -0.74 -13.10
CA LYS A 6 -15.85 -1.37 -13.98
C LYS A 6 -14.58 -0.53 -14.26
N THR A 7 -14.60 0.77 -14.08
CA THR A 7 -13.43 1.64 -14.23
C THR A 7 -12.99 2.24 -12.90
N ASN A 8 -11.67 2.42 -12.70
CA ASN A 8 -11.10 3.05 -11.52
C ASN A 8 -11.17 4.60 -11.59
N LEU A 9 -12.18 5.12 -12.28
CA LEU A 9 -12.42 6.54 -12.48
C LEU A 9 -13.59 6.97 -11.58
N VAL A 10 -13.38 8.03 -10.81
CA VAL A 10 -14.40 8.60 -9.93
C VAL A 10 -14.97 9.84 -10.59
N LEU A 11 -16.30 9.88 -10.79
CA LEU A 11 -16.97 11.08 -11.25
C LEU A 11 -16.99 12.12 -10.11
N ILE A 12 -16.35 13.28 -10.34
CA ILE A 12 -16.32 14.40 -9.41
C ILE A 12 -17.54 15.30 -9.63
N LYS A 13 -17.80 15.64 -10.91
CA LYS A 13 -18.86 16.58 -11.30
C LYS A 13 -19.41 16.23 -12.67
N ASP A 14 -20.72 16.26 -12.80
CA ASP A 14 -21.41 16.20 -14.09
C ASP A 14 -21.39 17.60 -14.72
N LEU A 15 -20.83 17.71 -15.90
CA LEU A 15 -20.69 18.98 -16.63
C LEU A 15 -21.83 19.22 -17.63
N GLY A 16 -22.80 18.29 -17.70
CA GLY A 16 -23.97 18.39 -18.58
C GLY A 16 -23.64 18.14 -20.05
N MET A 17 -24.62 18.55 -20.90
CA MET A 17 -24.55 18.38 -22.35
C MET A 17 -23.69 19.48 -22.97
N GLN A 18 -22.67 19.13 -23.73
CA GLN A 18 -21.77 20.05 -24.41
C GLN A 18 -21.53 19.57 -25.84
N PHE A 19 -21.15 20.45 -26.76
CA PHE A 19 -20.80 20.08 -28.10
C PHE A 19 -19.56 19.16 -28.08
N ALA A 20 -19.57 18.09 -28.87
CA ALA A 20 -18.48 17.12 -28.91
C ALA A 20 -17.16 17.73 -29.39
N THR A 21 -17.22 18.68 -30.33
CA THR A 21 -16.14 19.55 -30.81
C THR A 21 -16.72 20.92 -31.17
N GLU A 22 -15.91 21.94 -31.35
CA GLU A 22 -16.35 23.28 -31.76
C GLU A 22 -17.14 23.27 -33.07
N LYS A 23 -16.81 22.35 -34.00
CA LYS A 23 -17.48 22.21 -35.31
C LYS A 23 -18.62 21.20 -35.29
N SER A 24 -18.90 20.55 -34.16
CA SER A 24 -19.91 19.48 -34.08
C SER A 24 -21.29 20.03 -33.77
N LYS A 25 -22.30 19.60 -34.55
CA LYS A 25 -23.72 19.81 -34.21
C LYS A 25 -24.24 18.85 -33.13
N ARG A 26 -23.45 17.82 -32.79
CA ARG A 26 -23.81 16.79 -31.80
C ARG A 26 -23.40 17.22 -30.40
N LYS A 27 -24.36 17.23 -29.47
CA LYS A 27 -24.11 17.39 -28.04
C LYS A 27 -23.92 16.02 -27.38
N VAL A 28 -22.95 15.93 -26.45
CA VAL A 28 -22.68 14.74 -25.63
C VAL A 28 -22.51 15.16 -24.16
N ARG A 29 -22.80 14.24 -23.25
CA ARG A 29 -22.72 14.53 -21.82
C ARG A 29 -21.27 14.31 -21.33
N TYR A 30 -20.70 15.35 -20.75
CA TYR A 30 -19.35 15.31 -20.16
C TYR A 30 -19.42 15.26 -18.66
N GLY A 31 -18.38 14.68 -18.06
CA GLY A 31 -18.08 14.72 -16.63
C GLY A 31 -16.66 15.10 -16.38
N LEU A 32 -16.39 15.67 -15.21
CA LEU A 32 -15.07 15.79 -14.62
C LEU A 32 -14.83 14.53 -13.81
N PHE A 33 -13.75 13.83 -14.12
CA PHE A 33 -13.39 12.57 -13.49
C PHE A 33 -12.02 12.67 -12.81
N LYS A 34 -11.89 12.02 -11.67
CA LYS A 34 -10.60 11.79 -11.01
C LYS A 34 -10.06 10.43 -11.40
N CYS A 35 -8.85 10.42 -11.93
CA CYS A 35 -8.12 9.21 -12.28
C CYS A 35 -7.45 8.62 -11.03
N PHE A 36 -7.14 7.31 -11.04
CA PHE A 36 -6.38 6.66 -9.97
C PHE A 36 -4.98 7.28 -9.73
N CYS A 37 -4.41 8.00 -10.73
CA CYS A 37 -3.17 8.77 -10.58
C CYS A 37 -3.38 10.17 -9.96
N ASN A 38 -4.58 10.46 -9.42
CA ASN A 38 -5.03 11.72 -8.85
C ASN A 38 -5.29 12.87 -9.84
N LYS A 39 -4.90 12.74 -11.11
CA LYS A 39 -5.16 13.76 -12.13
C LYS A 39 -6.66 13.86 -12.41
N GLU A 40 -7.18 15.08 -12.42
CA GLU A 40 -8.54 15.36 -12.89
C GLU A 40 -8.55 15.58 -14.39
N PHE A 41 -9.58 15.10 -15.06
CA PHE A 41 -9.73 15.25 -16.51
C PHE A 41 -11.20 15.20 -16.93
N LYS A 42 -11.49 15.90 -18.02
CA LYS A 42 -12.81 15.93 -18.64
C LYS A 42 -12.93 14.77 -19.63
N ALA A 43 -14.04 14.02 -19.56
CA ALA A 43 -14.32 12.95 -20.51
C ALA A 43 -15.83 12.83 -20.74
N GLN A 44 -16.21 12.21 -21.86
CA GLN A 44 -17.61 11.85 -22.12
C GLN A 44 -18.03 10.73 -21.16
N ILE A 45 -19.18 10.89 -20.52
CA ILE A 45 -19.69 9.90 -19.54
C ILE A 45 -19.93 8.55 -20.22
N SER A 46 -20.40 8.54 -21.48
CA SER A 46 -20.63 7.32 -22.24
C SER A 46 -19.35 6.52 -22.51
N THR A 47 -18.22 7.19 -22.80
CA THR A 47 -16.94 6.49 -23.05
C THR A 47 -16.37 5.83 -21.79
N ILE A 48 -16.67 6.41 -20.63
CA ILE A 48 -16.33 5.81 -19.33
C ILE A 48 -17.24 4.61 -19.04
N LYS A 49 -18.56 4.75 -19.24
CA LYS A 49 -19.53 3.68 -19.03
C LYS A 49 -19.26 2.46 -19.92
N ASN A 50 -18.86 2.68 -21.18
CA ASN A 50 -18.56 1.65 -22.15
C ASN A 50 -17.10 1.16 -22.09
N GLU A 51 -16.34 1.56 -21.08
CA GLU A 51 -14.94 1.16 -20.84
C GLU A 51 -13.93 1.53 -21.94
N HIS A 52 -14.30 2.41 -22.88
CA HIS A 52 -13.37 2.92 -23.89
C HIS A 52 -12.32 3.86 -23.28
N THR A 53 -12.70 4.61 -22.22
CA THR A 53 -11.79 5.49 -21.47
C THR A 53 -11.56 4.90 -20.08
N LYS A 54 -10.34 4.40 -19.82
CA LYS A 54 -9.95 3.73 -18.56
C LYS A 54 -9.02 4.56 -17.68
N SER A 55 -8.52 5.69 -18.17
CA SER A 55 -7.62 6.60 -17.43
C SER A 55 -7.61 7.99 -18.07
N CYS A 56 -6.96 8.97 -17.42
CA CYS A 56 -6.71 10.31 -17.97
C CYS A 56 -5.68 10.35 -19.13
N GLY A 57 -5.19 9.19 -19.60
CA GLY A 57 -4.07 9.07 -20.52
C GLY A 57 -2.80 8.55 -19.84
N CYS A 58 -2.66 8.64 -18.52
CA CYS A 58 -1.49 8.21 -17.78
C CYS A 58 -1.05 6.77 -18.08
N LEU A 59 -1.99 5.88 -18.43
CA LEU A 59 -1.65 4.53 -18.85
C LEU A 59 -0.94 4.49 -20.21
N LYS A 60 -1.20 5.45 -21.11
CA LYS A 60 -0.50 5.57 -22.40
C LYS A 60 0.89 6.18 -22.20
N GLU A 61 0.99 7.27 -21.45
CA GLU A 61 2.25 7.95 -21.13
C GLU A 61 3.22 7.00 -20.42
N ASN A 62 2.71 6.17 -19.50
CA ASN A 62 3.52 5.19 -18.77
C ASN A 62 3.68 3.84 -19.51
N ASN A 63 3.13 3.69 -20.72
CA ASN A 63 3.11 2.41 -21.43
C ASN A 63 4.51 1.91 -21.82
N ILE A 64 5.45 2.84 -22.12
CA ILE A 64 6.85 2.52 -22.43
C ILE A 64 7.55 1.81 -21.26
N PHE A 65 7.12 2.08 -20.03
CA PHE A 65 7.66 1.46 -18.81
C PHE A 65 6.97 0.16 -18.39
N ARG A 66 5.92 -0.28 -19.09
CA ARG A 66 5.17 -1.50 -18.71
C ARG A 66 6.01 -2.76 -18.63
N LYS A 67 7.04 -2.84 -19.45
CA LYS A 67 7.99 -3.97 -19.45
C LYS A 67 9.09 -3.81 -18.38
N HIS A 68 9.17 -2.64 -17.75
CA HIS A 68 10.18 -2.41 -16.71
C HIS A 68 9.84 -3.19 -15.44
N ARG A 69 10.85 -3.80 -14.81
CA ARG A 69 10.69 -4.69 -13.63
C ARG A 69 9.96 -4.04 -12.47
N LEU A 70 10.12 -2.73 -12.26
CA LEU A 70 9.48 -1.99 -11.16
C LEU A 70 8.07 -1.50 -11.50
N PHE A 71 7.60 -1.63 -12.74
CA PHE A 71 6.28 -1.13 -13.13
C PHE A 71 5.15 -1.75 -12.31
N GLY A 72 5.18 -3.07 -12.10
CA GLY A 72 4.18 -3.78 -11.31
C GLY A 72 4.12 -3.29 -9.86
N THR A 73 5.28 -3.06 -9.25
CA THR A 73 5.39 -2.53 -7.88
C THR A 73 4.81 -1.12 -7.79
N TRP A 74 5.19 -0.24 -8.72
CA TRP A 74 4.64 1.11 -8.82
C TRP A 74 3.12 1.10 -9.02
N TYR A 75 2.63 0.33 -9.97
CA TYR A 75 1.21 0.23 -10.27
C TYR A 75 0.40 -0.21 -9.04
N MET A 76 0.84 -1.26 -8.35
CA MET A 76 0.17 -1.74 -7.15
C MET A 76 0.24 -0.74 -5.99
N MET A 77 1.33 0.01 -5.85
CA MET A 77 1.47 1.08 -4.86
C MET A 77 0.43 2.18 -5.10
N ILE A 78 0.33 2.69 -6.33
CA ILE A 78 -0.67 3.70 -6.72
C ILE A 78 -2.09 3.18 -6.47
N HIS A 79 -2.38 1.95 -6.90
CA HIS A 79 -3.72 1.37 -6.79
C HIS A 79 -4.20 1.20 -5.34
N ARG A 80 -3.35 0.71 -4.44
CA ARG A 80 -3.75 0.51 -3.04
C ARG A 80 -3.91 1.83 -2.27
N CYS A 81 -3.29 2.92 -2.74
CA CYS A 81 -3.45 4.24 -2.12
C CYS A 81 -4.64 5.02 -2.68
N ASN A 82 -4.96 4.86 -3.97
CA ASN A 82 -5.86 5.77 -4.65
C ASN A 82 -7.16 5.11 -5.16
N ASN A 83 -7.28 3.77 -5.13
CA ASN A 83 -8.44 3.07 -5.64
C ASN A 83 -9.27 2.45 -4.53
N PRO A 84 -10.46 3.00 -4.18
CA PRO A 84 -11.35 2.46 -3.15
C PRO A 84 -11.81 1.02 -3.38
N LYS A 85 -11.78 0.54 -4.64
CA LYS A 85 -12.14 -0.85 -5.00
C LYS A 85 -10.99 -1.85 -4.80
N ASN A 86 -9.79 -1.37 -4.53
CA ASN A 86 -8.66 -2.26 -4.24
C ASN A 86 -8.87 -2.91 -2.87
N LYS A 87 -8.75 -4.24 -2.79
CA LYS A 87 -8.91 -5.01 -1.55
C LYS A 87 -7.99 -4.53 -0.40
N ALA A 88 -6.87 -3.93 -0.73
CA ALA A 88 -5.94 -3.39 0.25
C ALA A 88 -6.21 -1.92 0.62
N TYR A 89 -7.18 -1.24 -0.03
CA TYR A 89 -7.42 0.20 0.15
C TYR A 89 -7.67 0.58 1.62
N SER A 90 -8.42 -0.23 2.36
CA SER A 90 -8.69 -0.04 3.79
C SER A 90 -7.43 0.03 4.66
N ASN A 91 -6.34 -0.61 4.22
CA ASN A 91 -5.07 -0.59 4.92
C ASN A 91 -4.11 0.50 4.43
N TYR A 92 -4.45 1.23 3.36
CA TYR A 92 -3.62 2.25 2.72
C TYR A 92 -4.37 3.56 2.49
N GLY A 93 -5.06 3.73 1.38
CA GLY A 93 -5.70 5.00 1.00
C GLY A 93 -6.74 5.48 2.00
N GLU A 94 -7.59 4.61 2.52
CA GLU A 94 -8.59 4.93 3.53
C GLU A 94 -7.96 5.42 4.84
N ARG A 95 -6.74 4.97 5.16
CA ARG A 95 -5.96 5.45 6.31
C ARG A 95 -5.22 6.76 6.04
N GLY A 96 -5.37 7.37 4.87
CA GLY A 96 -4.63 8.57 4.48
C GLY A 96 -3.20 8.31 3.99
N ILE A 97 -2.82 7.04 3.73
CA ILE A 97 -1.53 6.74 3.13
C ILE A 97 -1.53 7.17 1.67
N LYS A 98 -0.64 8.11 1.33
CA LYS A 98 -0.51 8.69 -0.01
C LYS A 98 0.82 8.34 -0.64
N VAL A 99 0.88 8.41 -1.95
CA VAL A 99 2.11 8.41 -2.74
C VAL A 99 2.53 9.86 -2.97
N CYS A 100 3.80 10.19 -2.83
CA CYS A 100 4.29 11.54 -3.10
C CYS A 100 4.05 11.93 -4.57
N ASP A 101 3.88 13.22 -4.84
CA ASP A 101 3.52 13.72 -6.16
C ASP A 101 4.57 13.32 -7.22
N ARG A 102 5.86 13.33 -6.86
CA ARG A 102 6.95 12.90 -7.74
C ARG A 102 6.74 11.47 -8.26
N TRP A 103 6.25 10.55 -7.43
CA TRP A 103 6.06 9.14 -7.79
C TRP A 103 4.70 8.84 -8.43
N LEU A 104 3.89 9.85 -8.69
CA LEU A 104 2.73 9.70 -9.57
C LEU A 104 3.15 9.40 -11.02
N ASP A 105 4.36 9.81 -11.41
CA ASP A 105 5.02 9.37 -12.63
C ASP A 105 5.94 8.17 -12.35
N VAL A 106 5.75 7.09 -13.10
CA VAL A 106 6.54 5.86 -12.98
C VAL A 106 8.02 6.08 -13.30
N LYS A 107 8.35 7.01 -14.19
CA LYS A 107 9.73 7.36 -14.55
C LYS A 107 10.50 7.83 -13.31
N ASN A 108 9.93 8.75 -12.55
CA ASN A 108 10.54 9.29 -11.34
C ASN A 108 10.67 8.22 -10.23
N PHE A 109 9.67 7.33 -10.11
CA PHE A 109 9.76 6.20 -9.18
C PHE A 109 10.92 5.27 -9.55
N ILE A 110 11.08 4.96 -10.83
CA ILE A 110 12.19 4.12 -11.33
C ILE A 110 13.53 4.82 -11.07
N GLU A 111 13.65 6.10 -11.40
CA GLU A 111 14.87 6.89 -11.17
C GLU A 111 15.32 6.86 -9.71
N ASP A 112 14.37 7.05 -8.79
CA ASP A 112 14.67 7.11 -7.36
C ASP A 112 14.97 5.74 -6.73
N MET A 113 14.40 4.65 -7.27
CA MET A 113 14.35 3.37 -6.57
C MET A 113 15.09 2.23 -7.29
N TYR A 114 15.45 2.39 -8.58
CA TYR A 114 16.05 1.31 -9.34
C TYR A 114 17.50 1.00 -8.93
N SER A 115 18.29 2.02 -8.58
CA SER A 115 19.71 1.86 -8.20
C SER A 115 19.94 0.94 -6.99
N THR A 116 18.96 0.86 -6.10
CA THR A 116 19.02 0.01 -4.88
C THR A 116 18.18 -1.26 -4.99
N PHE A 117 17.52 -1.48 -6.13
CA PHE A 117 16.70 -2.66 -6.37
C PHE A 117 17.55 -3.90 -6.63
N GLN A 118 17.17 -5.02 -6.01
CA GLN A 118 17.71 -6.36 -6.29
C GLN A 118 16.55 -7.34 -6.49
N ASP A 119 16.78 -8.37 -7.27
CA ASP A 119 15.79 -9.41 -7.53
C ASP A 119 15.31 -10.10 -6.26
N GLY A 120 14.04 -10.39 -6.19
CA GLY A 120 13.41 -11.00 -5.02
C GLY A 120 13.08 -10.04 -3.88
N MET A 121 13.52 -8.77 -3.97
CA MET A 121 13.15 -7.77 -2.98
C MET A 121 11.75 -7.19 -3.22
N THR A 122 11.17 -6.69 -2.14
CA THR A 122 9.86 -6.03 -2.11
C THR A 122 9.98 -4.61 -1.57
N LEU A 123 9.11 -3.71 -2.07
CA LEU A 123 9.06 -2.33 -1.59
C LEU A 123 8.41 -2.30 -0.21
N ASP A 124 9.15 -1.82 0.78
CA ASP A 124 8.72 -1.66 2.17
C ASP A 124 8.75 -0.19 2.58
N ARG A 125 7.86 0.21 3.48
CA ARG A 125 7.88 1.52 4.14
C ARG A 125 8.49 1.38 5.51
N LYS A 126 9.58 2.10 5.77
CA LYS A 126 10.25 2.12 7.09
C LYS A 126 9.25 2.43 8.20
N ASN A 127 8.37 3.41 7.97
CA ASN A 127 7.26 3.74 8.84
C ASN A 127 5.93 3.46 8.13
N ASN A 128 5.19 2.46 8.60
CA ASN A 128 3.91 2.03 8.06
C ASN A 128 2.76 3.05 8.19
N ASN A 129 2.93 4.10 8.99
CA ASN A 129 1.96 5.18 9.16
C ASN A 129 2.25 6.39 8.26
N LYS A 130 3.41 6.42 7.59
CA LYS A 130 3.76 7.44 6.60
C LYS A 130 3.48 6.96 5.17
N GLY A 131 3.39 7.90 4.24
CA GLY A 131 3.18 7.66 2.80
C GLY A 131 4.39 7.07 2.08
N TYR A 132 4.24 6.91 0.78
CA TYR A 132 5.30 6.44 -0.12
C TYR A 132 6.11 7.61 -0.64
N ASN A 133 7.38 7.66 -0.31
CA ASN A 133 8.40 8.56 -0.85
C ASN A 133 9.79 7.93 -0.68
N LYS A 134 10.82 8.53 -1.27
CA LYS A 134 12.20 8.02 -1.27
C LYS A 134 12.75 7.80 0.15
N ASP A 135 12.47 8.70 1.08
CA ASP A 135 13.02 8.66 2.44
C ASP A 135 12.38 7.55 3.30
N ASN A 136 11.09 7.32 3.09
CA ASN A 136 10.31 6.33 3.83
C ASN A 136 10.28 4.95 3.19
N CYS A 137 10.74 4.80 1.93
CA CYS A 137 10.71 3.54 1.22
C CYS A 137 12.10 2.93 1.08
N ARG A 138 12.13 1.59 1.05
CA ARG A 138 13.34 0.80 0.84
C ARG A 138 13.01 -0.55 0.21
N TRP A 139 14.00 -1.19 -0.36
CA TRP A 139 13.88 -2.57 -0.80
C TRP A 139 14.29 -3.51 0.33
N VAL A 140 13.47 -4.52 0.59
CA VAL A 140 13.73 -5.52 1.64
C VAL A 140 13.35 -6.91 1.14
N THR A 141 13.92 -7.93 1.77
CA THR A 141 13.48 -9.30 1.54
C THR A 141 12.05 -9.50 2.04
N ARG A 142 11.35 -10.52 1.53
CA ARG A 142 10.01 -10.87 2.02
C ARG A 142 10.00 -11.16 3.53
N GLN A 143 11.09 -11.70 4.06
CA GLN A 143 11.21 -11.97 5.49
C GLN A 143 11.14 -10.68 6.30
N VAL A 144 11.95 -9.69 5.98
CA VAL A 144 11.95 -8.37 6.65
C VAL A 144 10.59 -7.69 6.51
N GLN A 145 9.97 -7.72 5.32
CA GLN A 145 8.64 -7.15 5.12
C GLN A 145 7.57 -7.81 6.00
N THR A 146 7.64 -9.14 6.18
CA THR A 146 6.71 -9.85 7.06
C THR A 146 6.91 -9.46 8.53
N GLN A 147 8.14 -9.22 8.94
CA GLN A 147 8.48 -8.78 10.29
C GLN A 147 8.01 -7.34 10.57
N ASN A 148 8.03 -6.46 9.55
CA ASN A 148 7.56 -5.07 9.64
C ASN A 148 6.03 -4.93 9.43
N THR A 149 5.26 -5.99 9.52
CA THR A 149 3.80 -5.93 9.36
C THR A 149 3.13 -5.23 10.54
N ARG A 150 2.28 -4.22 10.27
CA ARG A 150 1.55 -3.49 11.30
C ARG A 150 0.50 -4.34 12.02
N LEU A 151 -0.24 -5.13 11.25
CA LEU A 151 -1.37 -5.91 11.76
C LEU A 151 -0.92 -7.25 12.33
N LEU A 152 -1.47 -7.60 13.48
CA LEU A 152 -1.41 -8.96 14.00
C LEU A 152 -2.38 -9.86 13.21
N ARG A 153 -2.09 -11.15 13.11
CA ARG A 153 -3.02 -12.11 12.51
C ARG A 153 -4.30 -12.21 13.35
N ASN A 154 -5.44 -12.40 12.72
CA ASN A 154 -6.72 -12.59 13.42
C ASN A 154 -6.70 -13.77 14.40
N THR A 155 -5.80 -14.75 14.19
CA THR A 155 -5.57 -15.89 15.07
C THR A 155 -4.69 -15.57 16.29
N ASN A 156 -4.15 -14.36 16.39
CA ASN A 156 -3.32 -13.95 17.53
C ASN A 156 -4.22 -13.63 18.74
N LYS A 157 -4.25 -14.56 19.69
CA LYS A 157 -5.05 -14.44 20.93
C LYS A 157 -4.36 -13.61 22.01
N SER A 158 -3.04 -13.39 21.92
CA SER A 158 -2.29 -12.64 22.93
C SER A 158 -2.46 -11.13 22.79
N GLY A 159 -2.79 -10.65 21.57
CA GLY A 159 -2.73 -9.23 21.22
C GLY A 159 -1.29 -8.72 20.97
N TYR A 160 -0.26 -9.55 21.13
CA TYR A 160 1.15 -9.16 21.04
C TYR A 160 1.91 -9.98 20.00
N ARG A 161 2.93 -9.35 19.38
CA ARG A 161 3.85 -10.01 18.46
C ARG A 161 4.77 -10.98 19.19
N GLY A 162 4.99 -12.13 18.56
CA GLY A 162 5.91 -13.14 19.10
C GLY A 162 5.38 -13.88 20.33
N VAL A 163 4.18 -13.56 20.81
CA VAL A 163 3.60 -14.16 22.02
C VAL A 163 2.44 -15.09 21.67
N SER A 164 2.47 -16.30 22.17
CA SER A 164 1.42 -17.31 21.96
C SER A 164 1.17 -18.15 23.21
N TRP A 165 -0.07 -18.62 23.39
CA TRP A 165 -0.42 -19.50 24.48
C TRP A 165 0.03 -20.94 24.22
N ASN A 166 0.78 -21.52 25.17
CA ASN A 166 1.12 -22.92 25.14
C ASN A 166 0.19 -23.70 26.11
N LYS A 167 -0.65 -24.54 25.52
CA LYS A 167 -1.64 -25.30 26.30
C LYS A 167 -1.00 -26.33 27.25
N GLN A 168 0.09 -26.99 26.84
CA GLN A 168 0.76 -28.02 27.64
C GLN A 168 1.41 -27.44 28.90
N LYS A 169 2.02 -26.24 28.76
CA LYS A 169 2.69 -25.56 29.87
C LYS A 169 1.78 -24.62 30.64
N SER A 170 0.54 -24.37 30.15
CA SER A 170 -0.38 -23.35 30.68
C SER A 170 0.30 -22.00 30.88
N LYS A 171 1.11 -21.59 29.91
CA LYS A 171 1.89 -20.35 29.94
C LYS A 171 1.95 -19.68 28.58
N TRP A 172 2.20 -18.38 28.60
CA TRP A 172 2.52 -17.60 27.40
C TRP A 172 3.97 -17.82 27.03
N ILE A 173 4.25 -18.17 25.75
CA ILE A 173 5.59 -18.29 25.23
C ILE A 173 5.91 -17.10 24.35
N SER A 174 7.12 -16.55 24.53
CA SER A 174 7.65 -15.52 23.65
C SER A 174 8.74 -16.09 22.73
N VAL A 175 8.63 -15.74 21.43
CA VAL A 175 9.50 -16.25 20.37
C VAL A 175 9.79 -15.15 19.37
N VAL A 176 11.04 -15.01 18.94
CA VAL A 176 11.46 -14.20 17.80
C VAL A 176 11.92 -15.12 16.67
N TYR A 177 11.59 -14.76 15.43
CA TYR A 177 12.14 -15.38 14.23
C TYR A 177 13.18 -14.45 13.62
N ASN A 178 14.46 -14.77 13.82
CA ASN A 178 15.59 -14.07 13.21
C ASN A 178 16.52 -15.13 12.59
N LEU A 179 16.38 -15.37 11.28
CA LEU A 179 16.98 -16.49 10.54
C LEU A 179 16.55 -17.86 11.08
N LYS A 180 16.53 -18.02 12.40
CA LYS A 180 16.03 -19.18 13.14
C LYS A 180 15.03 -18.76 14.22
N ARG A 181 14.33 -19.73 14.77
CA ARG A 181 13.43 -19.51 15.90
C ARG A 181 14.23 -19.34 17.18
N VAL A 182 14.08 -18.20 17.85
CA VAL A 182 14.69 -17.90 19.15
C VAL A 182 13.61 -17.92 20.21
N TYR A 183 13.74 -18.80 21.19
CA TYR A 183 12.84 -18.90 22.33
C TYR A 183 13.30 -17.94 23.44
N LEU A 184 12.43 -17.05 23.89
CA LEU A 184 12.76 -16.01 24.87
C LEU A 184 12.26 -16.33 26.28
N GLY A 185 11.37 -17.30 26.41
CA GLY A 185 10.87 -17.74 27.71
C GLY A 185 9.39 -18.09 27.77
N SER A 186 8.95 -18.54 28.93
CA SER A 186 7.57 -18.80 29.30
C SER A 186 7.13 -17.87 30.42
N PHE A 187 5.96 -17.23 30.27
CA PHE A 187 5.48 -16.15 31.13
C PHE A 187 4.08 -16.47 31.64
N SER A 188 3.73 -15.95 32.82
CA SER A 188 2.40 -16.12 33.41
C SER A 188 1.38 -15.23 32.74
N ASN A 189 1.80 -14.09 32.22
CA ASN A 189 0.94 -13.17 31.42
C ASN A 189 1.56 -12.87 30.05
N ALA A 190 0.73 -12.38 29.12
CA ALA A 190 1.15 -12.08 27.76
C ALA A 190 2.02 -10.82 27.65
N ILE A 191 1.86 -9.87 28.58
CA ILE A 191 2.59 -8.60 28.60
C ILE A 191 4.06 -8.82 28.86
N ASP A 192 4.43 -9.65 29.83
CA ASP A 192 5.83 -9.96 30.12
C ASP A 192 6.50 -10.65 28.93
N GLY A 193 5.76 -11.52 28.23
CA GLY A 193 6.24 -12.12 26.98
C GLY A 193 6.47 -11.10 25.87
N ALA A 194 5.62 -10.06 25.80
CA ALA A 194 5.76 -8.98 24.82
C ALA A 194 6.94 -8.04 25.17
N LEU A 195 7.14 -7.75 26.44
CA LEU A 195 8.32 -6.98 26.90
C LEU A 195 9.63 -7.74 26.61
N ALA A 196 9.68 -9.05 26.86
CA ALA A 196 10.83 -9.88 26.52
C ALA A 196 11.11 -9.88 25.00
N TYR A 197 10.05 -9.91 24.17
CA TYR A 197 10.17 -9.77 22.72
C TYR A 197 10.79 -8.43 22.34
N ASP A 198 10.25 -7.31 22.83
CA ASP A 198 10.72 -5.97 22.49
C ASP A 198 12.16 -5.73 22.98
N LYS A 199 12.48 -6.20 24.18
CA LYS A 199 13.85 -6.16 24.73
C LYS A 199 14.84 -6.85 23.81
N TYR A 200 14.55 -8.08 23.38
CA TYR A 200 15.41 -8.84 22.47
C TYR A 200 15.61 -8.13 21.12
N ILE A 201 14.53 -7.53 20.54
CA ILE A 201 14.60 -6.77 19.29
C ILE A 201 15.53 -5.57 19.43
N ILE A 202 15.44 -4.83 20.54
CA ILE A 202 16.26 -3.64 20.80
C ILE A 202 17.72 -4.02 21.01
N GLU A 203 18.00 -5.00 21.87
CA GLU A 203 19.37 -5.42 22.23
C GLU A 203 20.12 -6.00 21.01
N ASN A 204 19.41 -6.63 20.09
CA ASN A 204 20.00 -7.20 18.88
C ASN A 204 19.89 -6.31 17.64
N ASN A 205 19.45 -5.04 17.78
CA ASN A 205 19.24 -4.08 16.68
C ASN A 205 18.43 -4.65 15.51
N LEU A 206 17.37 -5.42 15.80
CA LEU A 206 16.55 -6.04 14.76
C LEU A 206 15.49 -5.07 14.24
N GLU A 207 15.20 -5.14 12.94
CA GLU A 207 14.19 -4.28 12.27
C GLU A 207 12.75 -4.79 12.43
N HIS A 208 12.41 -5.36 13.57
CA HIS A 208 11.06 -5.83 13.86
C HIS A 208 10.21 -4.69 14.44
N THR A 209 8.92 -4.73 14.15
CA THR A 209 7.96 -3.83 14.83
C THR A 209 7.84 -4.23 16.29
N LEU A 210 8.06 -3.29 17.20
CA LEU A 210 7.87 -3.47 18.64
C LEU A 210 6.39 -3.58 19.01
N ASN A 211 6.09 -4.23 20.13
CA ASN A 211 4.75 -4.29 20.73
C ASN A 211 4.39 -2.98 21.41
N PHE A 212 5.36 -2.37 22.09
CA PHE A 212 5.18 -1.12 22.79
C PHE A 212 5.96 0.00 22.09
N LYS A 213 5.40 1.20 22.07
CA LYS A 213 6.14 2.37 21.57
C LYS A 213 7.34 2.60 22.48
N LYS A 214 8.52 2.83 21.91
CA LYS A 214 9.62 3.42 22.66
C LYS A 214 9.16 4.81 23.10
N GLU A 215 8.91 5.03 24.37
CA GLU A 215 8.87 6.38 24.91
C GLU A 215 10.29 6.91 24.78
N LEU A 216 10.44 7.98 24.00
CA LEU A 216 11.68 8.71 23.78
C LEU A 216 11.95 9.61 24.96
#